data_00e601f12e3485b228762baa400e5a1a
#
_entry.id   00e601f12e3485b228762baa400e5a1a
#
_cell.length_a   1.000
_cell.length_b   1.000
_cell.length_c   1.000
_cell.angle_alpha   90.00
_cell.angle_beta   90.00
_cell.angle_gamma   90.00
#
_symmetry.space_group_name_H-M   'P 1'
#
loop_
_entity.id
_entity.type
_entity.pdbx_description
1 polymer ?
#
loop_
_entity_poly.entity_id
_entity_poly.type
_entity_poly.pdbx_seq_one_letter_code
_entity_poly.pdbx_strand_id
1 'polypeptide(L)'
;MNTIIKNKVSSLIKKYNTNNAFDIADELGIIVIKEPLDDNINGFYQYFKRNRIIYINSKLDEHSQLIVASHELGHAILHSKLNIYFNSYVI
;
A
#
# COMPACT_ATOMS: atom_id res chain seq x y z
N MET A 1 -10.69 2.75 -6.13
CA MET A 1 -10.34 2.66 -4.70
C MET A 1 -11.59 2.80 -3.85
N ASN A 2 -11.70 2.02 -2.80
CA ASN A 2 -12.83 2.08 -1.88
C ASN A 2 -12.86 3.44 -1.17
N THR A 3 -14.06 4.04 -1.00
CA THR A 3 -14.21 5.36 -0.38
C THR A 3 -13.65 5.41 1.05
N ILE A 4 -13.87 4.35 1.84
CA ILE A 4 -13.36 4.26 3.22
C ILE A 4 -11.82 4.28 3.22
N ILE A 5 -11.21 3.52 2.34
CA ILE A 5 -9.74 3.50 2.21
C ILE A 5 -9.21 4.86 1.79
N LYS A 6 -9.86 5.48 0.82
CA LYS A 6 -9.47 6.80 0.32
C LYS A 6 -9.54 7.86 1.44
N ASN A 7 -10.59 7.86 2.23
CA ASN A 7 -10.76 8.81 3.33
C ASN A 7 -9.71 8.58 4.43
N LYS A 8 -9.37 7.33 4.71
CA LYS A 8 -8.34 7.01 5.71
C LYS A 8 -6.97 7.48 5.27
N VAL A 9 -6.64 7.28 4.01
CA VAL A 9 -5.36 7.76 3.44
C VAL A 9 -5.30 9.28 3.49
N SER A 10 -6.38 9.97 3.15
CA SER A 10 -6.45 11.44 3.23
C SER A 10 -6.21 11.95 4.65
N SER A 11 -6.77 11.28 5.65
CA SER A 11 -6.54 11.63 7.06
C SER A 11 -5.07 11.49 7.45
N LEU A 12 -4.41 10.44 6.97
CA LEU A 12 -2.99 10.21 7.25
C LEU A 12 -2.10 11.24 6.55
N ILE A 13 -2.44 11.63 5.34
CA ILE A 13 -1.72 12.68 4.63
C ILE A 13 -1.73 13.98 5.45
N LYS A 14 -2.88 14.35 6.02
CA LYS A 14 -2.99 15.52 6.89
C LYS A 14 -2.18 15.34 8.16
N LYS A 15 -2.28 14.17 8.80
CA LYS A 15 -1.63 13.90 10.09
C LYS A 15 -0.11 14.00 9.99
N TYR A 16 0.47 13.46 8.93
CA TYR A 16 1.93 13.39 8.78
C TYR A 16 2.48 14.50 7.88
N ASN A 17 1.63 15.41 7.43
CA ASN A 17 2.02 16.53 6.59
C ASN A 17 2.80 16.11 5.35
N THR A 18 2.38 15.00 4.75
CA THR A 18 2.97 14.46 3.52
C THR A 18 1.90 13.82 2.68
N ASN A 19 2.04 13.86 1.37
CA ASN A 19 1.17 13.16 0.42
C ASN A 19 1.87 11.96 -0.21
N ASN A 20 3.02 11.57 0.33
CA ASN A 20 3.78 10.42 -0.18
C ASN A 20 3.47 9.19 0.67
N ALA A 21 2.83 8.19 0.07
CA ALA A 21 2.45 6.97 0.77
C ALA A 21 3.65 6.20 1.33
N PHE A 22 4.80 6.29 0.69
CA PHE A 22 6.01 5.63 1.18
C PHE A 22 6.47 6.22 2.50
N ASP A 23 6.39 7.55 2.63
CA ASP A 23 6.76 8.23 3.88
C ASP A 23 5.80 7.85 5.00
N ILE A 24 4.51 7.79 4.70
CA ILE A 24 3.50 7.40 5.69
C ILE A 24 3.70 5.95 6.12
N ALA A 25 3.98 5.06 5.18
CA ALA A 25 4.25 3.65 5.49
C ALA A 25 5.45 3.52 6.42
N ASP A 26 6.51 4.25 6.15
CA ASP A 26 7.71 4.26 6.99
C ASP A 26 7.40 4.71 8.41
N GLU A 27 6.67 5.82 8.56
CA GLU A 27 6.25 6.33 9.87
C GLU A 27 5.40 5.33 10.65
N LEU A 28 4.59 4.54 9.96
CA LEU A 28 3.74 3.53 10.58
C LEU A 28 4.44 2.19 10.82
N GLY A 29 5.71 2.07 10.45
CA GLY A 29 6.44 0.82 10.58
C GLY A 29 6.00 -0.26 9.59
N ILE A 30 5.43 0.14 8.46
CA ILE A 30 5.02 -0.77 7.40
C ILE A 30 6.18 -0.97 6.44
N ILE A 31 6.51 -2.23 6.19
CA ILE A 31 7.60 -2.60 5.29
C ILE A 31 7.10 -2.51 3.85
N VAL A 32 7.84 -1.83 2.99
CA VAL A 32 7.53 -1.75 1.57
C VAL A 32 8.63 -2.45 0.79
N ILE A 33 8.24 -3.43 -0.02
CA ILE A 33 9.16 -4.20 -0.85
C ILE A 33 8.78 -3.98 -2.31
N LYS A 34 9.73 -3.48 -3.09
CA LYS A 34 9.57 -3.30 -4.53
C LYS A 34 10.34 -4.41 -5.23
N GLU A 35 9.63 -5.23 -5.97
CA GLU A 35 10.25 -6.32 -6.73
C GLU A 35 9.45 -6.62 -7.99
N PRO A 36 10.05 -7.26 -9.00
CA PRO A 36 9.31 -7.63 -10.20
C PRO A 36 8.24 -8.66 -9.85
N LEU A 37 7.01 -8.35 -10.16
CA LEU A 37 5.87 -9.24 -9.98
C LEU A 37 5.31 -9.61 -11.35
N ASP A 38 4.38 -10.56 -11.36
CA ASP A 38 3.63 -10.88 -12.57
C ASP A 38 3.02 -9.61 -13.16
N ASP A 39 2.90 -9.55 -14.48
CA ASP A 39 2.35 -8.37 -15.17
C ASP A 39 0.91 -8.08 -14.74
N ASN A 40 0.19 -9.08 -14.26
CA ASN A 40 -1.19 -8.93 -13.79
C ASN A 40 -1.29 -8.42 -12.36
N ILE A 41 -0.17 -8.29 -11.65
CA ILE A 41 -0.17 -7.92 -10.24
C ILE A 41 0.56 -6.59 -10.08
N ASN A 42 -0.17 -5.57 -9.65
CA ASN A 42 0.44 -4.27 -9.35
C ASN A 42 1.05 -4.23 -7.95
N GLY A 43 0.42 -4.90 -7.00
CA GLY A 43 0.91 -4.99 -5.64
C GLY A 43 -0.06 -5.75 -4.76
N PHE A 44 0.36 -6.01 -3.53
CA PHE A 44 -0.50 -6.66 -2.54
C PHE A 44 -0.01 -6.37 -1.13
N TYR A 45 -0.90 -6.57 -0.15
CA TYR A 45 -0.60 -6.41 1.25
C TYR A 45 -0.57 -7.78 1.93
N GLN A 46 0.41 -7.97 2.82
CA GLN A 46 0.55 -9.20 3.60
C GLN A 46 0.83 -8.84 5.07
N TYR A 47 0.15 -9.52 5.98
CA TYR A 47 0.50 -9.48 7.39
C TYR A 47 1.17 -10.80 7.74
N PHE A 48 2.45 -10.76 8.13
CA PHE A 48 3.23 -11.98 8.37
C PHE A 48 4.17 -11.77 9.54
N LYS A 49 4.09 -12.66 10.52
CA LYS A 49 4.93 -12.62 11.73
C LYS A 49 4.93 -11.25 12.38
N ARG A 50 3.75 -10.67 12.55
CA ARG A 50 3.52 -9.35 13.14
C ARG A 50 4.06 -8.19 12.30
N ASN A 51 4.48 -8.45 11.07
CA ASN A 51 4.91 -7.40 10.16
C ASN A 51 3.83 -7.11 9.15
N ARG A 52 3.58 -5.83 8.91
CA ARG A 52 2.73 -5.36 7.82
C ARG A 52 3.63 -5.10 6.63
N ILE A 53 3.38 -5.77 5.52
CA ILE A 53 4.24 -5.72 4.36
C ILE A 53 3.42 -5.36 3.13
N ILE A 54 3.88 -4.36 2.39
CA ILE A 54 3.30 -3.98 1.11
C ILE A 54 4.29 -4.36 0.02
N TYR A 55 3.85 -5.14 -0.95
CA TYR A 55 4.63 -5.50 -2.13
C TYR A 55 4.16 -4.66 -3.31
N ILE A 56 5.09 -4.10 -4.06
CA ILE A 56 4.81 -3.26 -5.22
C ILE A 56 5.59 -3.79 -6.40
N ASN A 57 4.91 -3.93 -7.53
CA ASN A 57 5.54 -4.37 -8.76
C ASN A 57 6.51 -3.30 -9.27
N SER A 58 7.80 -3.60 -9.22
CA SER A 58 8.85 -2.67 -9.62
C SER A 58 8.87 -2.40 -11.13
N LYS A 59 8.13 -3.15 -11.92
CA LYS A 59 7.99 -2.91 -13.35
C LYS A 59 7.12 -1.69 -13.68
N LEU A 60 6.33 -1.23 -12.71
CA LEU A 60 5.49 -0.05 -12.88
C LEU A 60 6.34 1.22 -12.86
N ASP A 61 5.87 2.26 -13.53
CA ASP A 61 6.50 3.57 -13.43
C ASP A 61 6.32 4.15 -12.01
N GLU A 62 7.07 5.20 -11.69
CA GLU A 62 7.06 5.78 -10.34
C GLU A 62 5.68 6.27 -9.92
N HIS A 63 4.95 6.89 -10.84
CA HIS A 63 3.61 7.40 -10.53
C HIS A 63 2.65 6.26 -10.21
N SER A 64 2.67 5.21 -11.01
CA SER A 64 1.83 4.03 -10.78
C SER A 64 2.22 3.32 -9.49
N GLN A 65 3.51 3.23 -9.18
CA GLN A 65 3.96 2.67 -7.90
C GLN A 65 3.40 3.44 -6.71
N LEU A 66 3.37 4.76 -6.80
CA LEU A 66 2.82 5.59 -5.74
C LEU A 66 1.32 5.36 -5.55
N ILE A 67 0.57 5.22 -6.65
CA ILE A 67 -0.86 4.91 -6.60
C ILE A 67 -1.10 3.56 -5.94
N VAL A 68 -0.32 2.55 -6.33
CA VAL A 68 -0.43 1.21 -5.73
C VAL A 68 -0.08 1.25 -4.25
N ALA A 69 0.99 1.96 -3.89
CA ALA A 69 1.38 2.12 -2.50
C ALA A 69 0.26 2.74 -1.67
N SER A 70 -0.40 3.76 -2.19
CA SER A 70 -1.51 4.42 -1.51
C SER A 70 -2.69 3.47 -1.29
N HIS A 71 -3.00 2.67 -2.29
CA HIS A 71 -4.08 1.68 -2.22
C HIS A 71 -3.77 0.59 -1.19
N GLU A 72 -2.58 0.02 -1.25
CA GLU A 72 -2.18 -1.04 -0.32
C GLU A 72 -1.99 -0.50 1.10
N LEU A 73 -1.57 0.74 1.24
CA LEU A 73 -1.49 1.40 2.54
C LEU A 73 -2.87 1.46 3.21
N GLY A 74 -3.91 1.76 2.43
CA GLY A 74 -5.27 1.72 2.94
C GLY A 74 -5.66 0.34 3.49
N HIS A 75 -5.30 -0.73 2.78
CA HIS A 75 -5.54 -2.09 3.25
C HIS A 75 -4.74 -2.39 4.53
N ALA A 76 -3.48 -1.99 4.56
CA ALA A 76 -2.62 -2.22 5.73
C ALA A 76 -3.18 -1.56 7.00
N ILE A 77 -3.83 -0.42 6.85
CA ILE A 77 -4.41 0.31 7.97
C ILE A 77 -5.75 -0.28 8.39
N LEU A 78 -6.63 -0.58 7.43
CA LEU A 78 -7.98 -1.07 7.72
C LEU A 78 -8.02 -2.56 8.05
N HIS A 79 -7.08 -3.34 7.52
CA HIS A 79 -7.07 -4.79 7.63
C HIS A 79 -5.72 -5.30 8.12
N SER A 80 -5.11 -4.59 9.07
CA SER A 80 -3.71 -4.79 9.45
C SER A 80 -3.38 -6.21 9.90
N LYS A 81 -4.35 -6.95 10.44
CA LYS A 81 -4.12 -8.32 10.92
C LYS A 81 -4.67 -9.40 10.00
N LEU A 82 -5.14 -9.03 8.82
CA LEU A 82 -5.62 -9.97 7.82
C LEU A 82 -4.61 -10.08 6.69
N ASN A 83 -4.42 -11.30 6.20
CA ASN A 83 -3.64 -11.52 4.99
C ASN A 83 -4.54 -11.32 3.79
N ILE A 84 -4.25 -10.31 3.00
CA ILE A 84 -5.05 -9.96 1.83
C ILE A 84 -4.22 -10.24 0.60
N TYR A 85 -4.56 -11.34 -0.08
CA TYR A 85 -3.86 -11.80 -1.27
C TYR A 85 -4.73 -11.52 -2.50
N PHE A 86 -5.00 -10.26 -2.74
CA PHE A 86 -5.69 -9.96 -3.97
C PHE A 86 -4.88 -8.99 -4.81
N ASN A 87 -5.12 -9.07 -6.09
CA ASN A 87 -4.42 -8.25 -7.04
C ASN A 87 -4.97 -6.84 -7.01
N SER A 88 -4.07 -5.85 -6.98
CA SER A 88 -4.46 -4.45 -6.96
C SER A 88 -4.48 -3.84 -8.37
N TYR A 89 -4.52 -4.66 -9.40
CA TYR A 89 -4.51 -4.17 -10.77
C TYR A 89 -5.84 -3.55 -11.19
N VAL A 90 -6.83 -3.58 -10.32
CA VAL A 90 -8.15 -2.97 -10.55
C VAL A 90 -8.28 -1.66 -9.80
N ILE A 91 -7.17 -1.03 -9.52
CA ILE A 91 -7.16 0.24 -8.83
C ILE A 91 -7.90 1.32 -9.61
#